data_29a9a05adb235b93aa72f4a508c19315
#
_entry.id   29a9a05adb235b93aa72f4a508c19315
#
_cell.length_a   1.000
_cell.length_b   1.000
_cell.length_c   1.000
_cell.angle_alpha   90.00
_cell.angle_beta   90.00
_cell.angle_gamma   90.00
#
_symmetry.space_group_name_H-M   'P 1'
#
loop_
_entity.id
_entity.type
_entity.pdbx_description
1 polymer ?
#
loop_
_entity_poly.entity_id
_entity_poly.type
_entity_poly.pdbx_seq_one_letter_code
_entity_poly.pdbx_strand_id
1 'polypeptide(L)'
;MSTAKKHSGIKKSRVPYLFIAPFFLTYIAFQLFPQLYSLWLSVFDVRFGSDFTFVGLQNYCDALKDPIFWDSLKNTAIFWVCTLPVQLVIAFIIASFMVSLAPRLRGMLSGVFYLPTVTNLVAVILIFQLMFDENFGILNFLLNALGINGVSWLTDPVWAKISTIILIIWRGMGYYVVYTLAGMMGIDQSLYEYARLEGAGYFQKQFYITLPSMLPRLLFQAFSG
;
A
#
# COMPACT_ATOMS: atom_id res chain seq x y z
N MET A 1 17.60 -50.89 30.91
CA MET A 1 16.79 -49.96 31.72
C MET A 1 16.44 -48.77 30.86
N SER A 2 15.22 -48.78 30.31
CA SER A 2 14.71 -47.73 29.43
C SER A 2 13.96 -46.71 30.29
N THR A 3 14.47 -45.49 30.40
CA THR A 3 13.78 -44.38 31.06
C THR A 3 12.84 -43.71 30.06
N ALA A 4 11.57 -44.05 30.12
CA ALA A 4 10.51 -43.38 29.40
C ALA A 4 10.40 -41.91 29.86
N LYS A 5 10.74 -40.99 28.96
CA LYS A 5 10.60 -39.54 29.17
C LYS A 5 9.11 -39.21 29.18
N LYS A 6 8.58 -38.98 30.38
CA LYS A 6 7.18 -38.57 30.63
C LYS A 6 6.92 -37.22 29.95
N HIS A 7 6.18 -37.19 28.85
CA HIS A 7 5.68 -35.94 28.26
C HIS A 7 4.81 -35.23 29.31
N SER A 8 5.34 -34.20 29.94
CA SER A 8 4.55 -33.32 30.76
C SER A 8 3.55 -32.56 29.87
N GLY A 9 2.28 -32.89 30.02
CA GLY A 9 1.20 -32.18 29.34
C GLY A 9 1.33 -30.69 29.60
N ILE A 10 1.40 -29.88 28.52
CA ILE A 10 1.43 -28.43 28.59
C ILE A 10 0.15 -28.01 29.29
N LYS A 11 0.24 -27.60 30.57
CA LYS A 11 -0.89 -26.96 31.27
C LYS A 11 -1.32 -25.78 30.41
N LYS A 12 -2.57 -25.78 29.95
CA LYS A 12 -3.17 -24.64 29.21
C LYS A 12 -3.10 -23.40 30.09
N SER A 13 -2.01 -22.68 29.99
CA SER A 13 -1.83 -21.41 30.71
C SER A 13 -2.77 -20.38 30.11
N ARG A 14 -3.51 -19.65 30.94
CA ARG A 14 -4.36 -18.52 30.52
C ARG A 14 -3.56 -17.23 30.29
N VAL A 15 -2.30 -17.24 30.67
CA VAL A 15 -1.39 -16.09 30.58
C VAL A 15 -1.25 -15.54 29.15
N PRO A 16 -1.05 -16.35 28.09
CA PRO A 16 -0.99 -15.83 26.72
C PRO A 16 -2.26 -15.06 26.31
N TYR A 17 -3.42 -15.55 26.72
CA TYR A 17 -4.70 -14.89 26.37
C TYR A 17 -4.84 -13.53 27.06
N LEU A 18 -4.31 -13.36 28.26
CA LEU A 18 -4.33 -12.08 28.96
C LEU A 18 -3.46 -11.03 28.24
N PHE A 19 -2.32 -11.43 27.67
CA PHE A 19 -1.45 -10.54 26.91
C PHE A 19 -2.04 -10.09 25.57
N ILE A 20 -2.83 -10.93 24.91
CA ILE A 20 -3.47 -10.59 23.62
C ILE A 20 -4.87 -9.97 23.82
N ALA A 21 -5.47 -10.07 25.03
CA ALA A 21 -6.79 -9.55 25.30
C ALA A 21 -6.97 -8.05 24.98
N PRO A 22 -6.04 -7.13 25.35
CA PRO A 22 -6.20 -5.72 25.02
C PRO A 22 -6.34 -5.47 23.50
N PHE A 23 -5.54 -6.17 22.68
CA PHE A 23 -5.66 -6.09 21.23
C PHE A 23 -7.03 -6.56 20.75
N PHE A 24 -7.51 -7.73 21.19
CA PHE A 24 -8.81 -8.25 20.77
C PHE A 24 -9.96 -7.38 21.25
N LEU A 25 -9.89 -6.81 22.44
CA LEU A 25 -10.91 -5.90 22.95
C LEU A 25 -11.02 -4.64 22.07
N THR A 26 -9.90 -4.01 21.73
CA THR A 26 -9.90 -2.85 20.84
C THR A 26 -10.33 -3.21 19.41
N TYR A 27 -9.90 -4.35 18.88
CA TYR A 27 -10.30 -4.85 17.58
C TYR A 27 -11.82 -5.11 17.52
N ILE A 28 -12.38 -5.79 18.52
CA ILE A 28 -13.83 -6.09 18.57
C ILE A 28 -14.63 -4.79 18.70
N ALA A 29 -14.22 -3.88 19.58
CA ALA A 29 -14.96 -2.64 19.85
C ALA A 29 -14.92 -1.66 18.67
N PHE A 30 -13.76 -1.48 18.02
CA PHE A 30 -13.56 -0.42 17.02
C PHE A 30 -13.52 -0.89 15.58
N GLN A 31 -13.37 -2.18 15.34
CA GLN A 31 -13.32 -2.72 13.99
C GLN A 31 -14.42 -3.74 13.71
N LEU A 32 -14.52 -4.79 14.50
CA LEU A 32 -15.48 -5.86 14.24
C LEU A 32 -16.92 -5.39 14.47
N PHE A 33 -17.19 -4.73 15.60
CA PHE A 33 -18.54 -4.24 15.93
C PHE A 33 -19.09 -3.26 14.88
N PRO A 34 -18.35 -2.18 14.46
CA PRO A 34 -18.83 -1.29 13.40
C PRO A 34 -19.05 -1.99 12.07
N GLN A 35 -18.23 -2.97 11.69
CA GLN A 35 -18.42 -3.74 10.47
C GLN A 35 -19.69 -4.58 10.52
N LEU A 36 -19.93 -5.31 11.61
CA LEU A 36 -21.16 -6.10 11.80
C LEU A 36 -22.40 -5.20 11.86
N TYR A 37 -22.27 -4.04 12.53
CA TYR A 37 -23.35 -3.06 12.60
C TYR A 37 -23.67 -2.46 11.22
N SER A 38 -22.65 -2.15 10.41
CA SER A 38 -22.83 -1.71 9.03
C SER A 38 -23.51 -2.77 8.17
N LEU A 39 -23.14 -4.05 8.31
CA LEU A 39 -23.82 -5.16 7.63
C LEU A 39 -25.28 -5.29 8.06
N TRP A 40 -25.56 -5.09 9.34
CA TRP A 40 -26.95 -5.07 9.84
C TRP A 40 -27.73 -3.90 9.27
N LEU A 41 -27.15 -2.68 9.26
CA LEU A 41 -27.76 -1.49 8.69
C LEU A 41 -28.02 -1.60 7.19
N SER A 42 -27.21 -2.37 6.46
CA SER A 42 -27.33 -2.50 4.99
C SER A 42 -28.67 -3.08 4.51
N VAL A 43 -29.40 -3.77 5.39
CA VAL A 43 -30.73 -4.32 5.09
C VAL A 43 -31.89 -3.43 5.55
N PHE A 44 -31.59 -2.23 6.07
CA PHE A 44 -32.57 -1.24 6.49
C PHE A 44 -32.45 0.05 5.65
N ASP A 45 -33.58 0.72 5.39
CA ASP A 45 -33.58 2.12 4.94
C ASP A 45 -33.53 3.00 6.18
N VAL A 46 -32.42 3.77 6.29
CA VAL A 46 -32.15 4.66 7.43
C VAL A 46 -32.11 6.08 6.94
N ARG A 47 -33.17 6.85 7.18
CA ARG A 47 -33.23 8.28 6.89
C ARG A 47 -33.13 9.09 8.16
N PHE A 48 -32.46 10.22 8.11
CA PHE A 48 -32.36 11.12 9.25
C PHE A 48 -33.77 11.53 9.72
N GLY A 49 -34.11 11.19 10.99
CA GLY A 49 -35.38 11.54 11.59
C GLY A 49 -36.54 10.58 11.31
N SER A 50 -36.30 9.44 10.66
CA SER A 50 -37.32 8.39 10.43
C SER A 50 -36.91 7.09 11.12
N ASP A 51 -37.91 6.23 11.36
CA ASP A 51 -37.72 4.89 11.90
C ASP A 51 -36.94 4.02 10.90
N PHE A 52 -36.20 3.03 11.44
CA PHE A 52 -35.54 2.00 10.64
C PHE A 52 -36.58 1.12 9.95
N THR A 53 -36.66 1.16 8.64
CA THR A 53 -37.55 0.30 7.86
C THR A 53 -36.74 -0.84 7.25
N PHE A 54 -37.16 -2.08 7.51
CA PHE A 54 -36.50 -3.23 6.91
C PHE A 54 -36.83 -3.35 5.42
N VAL A 55 -35.80 -3.24 4.58
CA VAL A 55 -35.92 -3.29 3.10
C VAL A 55 -35.22 -4.51 2.48
N GLY A 56 -34.67 -5.39 3.30
CA GLY A 56 -33.95 -6.58 2.82
C GLY A 56 -32.77 -6.23 1.93
N LEU A 57 -32.71 -6.77 0.72
CA LEU A 57 -31.62 -6.56 -0.23
C LEU A 57 -31.85 -5.39 -1.20
N GLN A 58 -32.89 -4.55 -0.98
CA GLN A 58 -33.22 -3.46 -1.90
C GLN A 58 -32.06 -2.48 -2.08
N ASN A 59 -31.36 -2.11 -0.99
CA ASN A 59 -30.20 -1.23 -1.06
C ASN A 59 -29.08 -1.76 -2.00
N TYR A 60 -28.88 -3.07 -2.01
CA TYR A 60 -27.92 -3.71 -2.91
C TYR A 60 -28.40 -3.69 -4.37
N CYS A 61 -29.70 -3.92 -4.59
CA CYS A 61 -30.28 -3.84 -5.93
C CYS A 61 -30.20 -2.43 -6.50
N ASP A 62 -30.43 -1.42 -5.67
CA ASP A 62 -30.38 -0.01 -6.08
C ASP A 62 -28.93 0.40 -6.35
N ALA A 63 -27.97 0.01 -5.50
CA ALA A 63 -26.55 0.25 -5.75
C ALA A 63 -26.06 -0.38 -7.08
N LEU A 64 -26.47 -1.62 -7.37
CA LEU A 64 -26.09 -2.29 -8.62
C LEU A 64 -26.72 -1.67 -9.88
N LYS A 65 -27.82 -0.95 -9.74
CA LYS A 65 -28.47 -0.20 -10.84
C LYS A 65 -27.91 1.21 -11.01
N ASP A 66 -27.21 1.74 -9.98
CA ASP A 66 -26.67 3.09 -10.00
C ASP A 66 -25.42 3.18 -10.90
N PRO A 67 -25.45 4.00 -11.97
CA PRO A 67 -24.27 4.22 -12.81
C PRO A 67 -23.07 4.76 -12.02
N ILE A 68 -23.31 5.59 -10.99
CA ILE A 68 -22.24 6.18 -10.16
C ILE A 68 -21.48 5.10 -9.41
N PHE A 69 -22.14 4.03 -8.97
CA PHE A 69 -21.50 2.89 -8.34
C PHE A 69 -20.47 2.24 -9.28
N TRP A 70 -20.85 1.98 -10.53
CA TRP A 70 -19.96 1.36 -11.51
C TRP A 70 -18.82 2.27 -11.94
N ASP A 71 -19.07 3.57 -12.09
CA ASP A 71 -18.02 4.56 -12.37
C ASP A 71 -17.02 4.65 -11.23
N SER A 72 -17.50 4.61 -9.98
CA SER A 72 -16.64 4.62 -8.80
C SER A 72 -15.78 3.35 -8.71
N LEU A 73 -16.38 2.19 -8.99
CA LEU A 73 -15.66 0.91 -9.01
C LEU A 73 -14.59 0.89 -10.11
N LYS A 74 -14.93 1.37 -11.31
CA LYS A 74 -13.99 1.52 -12.43
C LYS A 74 -12.83 2.46 -12.08
N ASN A 75 -13.12 3.61 -11.48
CA ASN A 75 -12.07 4.53 -11.06
C ASN A 75 -11.15 3.91 -10.00
N THR A 76 -11.71 3.23 -9.02
CA THR A 76 -10.93 2.50 -8.00
C THR A 76 -10.02 1.46 -8.64
N ALA A 77 -10.53 0.68 -9.60
CA ALA A 77 -9.74 -0.30 -10.33
C ALA A 77 -8.61 0.35 -11.15
N ILE A 78 -8.88 1.49 -11.81
CA ILE A 78 -7.86 2.26 -12.55
C ILE A 78 -6.78 2.75 -11.60
N PHE A 79 -7.13 3.35 -10.47
CA PHE A 79 -6.15 3.81 -9.50
C PHE A 79 -5.30 2.65 -8.97
N TRP A 80 -5.93 1.56 -8.59
CA TRP A 80 -5.22 0.38 -8.05
C TRP A 80 -4.25 -0.20 -9.08
N VAL A 81 -4.68 -0.44 -10.33
CA VAL A 81 -3.86 -1.02 -11.40
C VAL A 81 -2.75 -0.07 -11.84
N CYS A 82 -3.00 1.24 -11.86
CA CYS A 82 -1.99 2.21 -12.29
C CYS A 82 -0.99 2.58 -11.19
N THR A 83 -1.36 2.48 -9.90
CA THR A 83 -0.46 2.91 -8.82
C THR A 83 0.35 1.76 -8.25
N LEU A 84 -0.29 0.65 -7.89
CA LEU A 84 0.34 -0.43 -7.16
C LEU A 84 1.49 -1.13 -7.93
N PRO A 85 1.31 -1.59 -9.19
CA PRO A 85 2.40 -2.20 -9.93
C PRO A 85 3.57 -1.25 -10.14
N VAL A 86 3.29 0.03 -10.40
CA VAL A 86 4.32 1.06 -10.58
C VAL A 86 5.11 1.28 -9.29
N GLN A 87 4.42 1.37 -8.14
CA GLN A 87 5.05 1.50 -6.83
C GLN A 87 5.93 0.28 -6.51
N LEU A 88 5.47 -0.94 -6.78
CA LEU A 88 6.24 -2.16 -6.53
C LEU A 88 7.50 -2.23 -7.42
N VAL A 89 7.38 -1.87 -8.70
CA VAL A 89 8.52 -1.85 -9.62
C VAL A 89 9.54 -0.80 -9.20
N ILE A 90 9.12 0.43 -8.92
CA ILE A 90 10.00 1.50 -8.47
C ILE A 90 10.65 1.12 -7.14
N ALA A 91 9.89 0.59 -6.19
CA ALA A 91 10.39 0.15 -4.90
C ALA A 91 11.44 -0.96 -5.04
N PHE A 92 11.20 -1.93 -5.92
CA PHE A 92 12.16 -3.00 -6.20
C PHE A 92 13.47 -2.45 -6.79
N ILE A 93 13.39 -1.55 -7.76
CA ILE A 93 14.57 -0.92 -8.37
C ILE A 93 15.35 -0.13 -7.31
N ILE A 94 14.70 0.76 -6.57
CA ILE A 94 15.36 1.59 -5.56
C ILE A 94 15.96 0.71 -4.46
N ALA A 95 15.21 -0.25 -3.92
CA ALA A 95 15.70 -1.16 -2.88
C ALA A 95 16.90 -1.98 -3.36
N SER A 96 16.91 -2.44 -4.62
CA SER A 96 18.04 -3.18 -5.21
C SER A 96 19.33 -2.35 -5.24
N PHE A 97 19.24 -1.04 -5.50
CA PHE A 97 20.38 -0.14 -5.38
C PHE A 97 20.77 0.09 -3.92
N MET A 98 19.81 0.28 -3.04
CA MET A 98 20.05 0.58 -1.64
C MET A 98 20.69 -0.57 -0.86
N VAL A 99 20.42 -1.82 -1.21
CA VAL A 99 21.03 -3.01 -0.55
C VAL A 99 22.54 -2.97 -0.60
N SER A 100 23.14 -2.49 -1.70
CA SER A 100 24.60 -2.41 -1.88
C SER A 100 25.26 -1.25 -1.15
N LEU A 101 24.50 -0.30 -0.62
CA LEU A 101 25.03 0.90 0.03
C LEU A 101 25.48 0.62 1.46
N ALA A 102 26.40 1.46 1.94
CA ALA A 102 26.82 1.46 3.34
C ALA A 102 25.61 1.67 4.28
N PRO A 103 25.58 1.04 5.47
CA PRO A 103 24.42 1.08 6.37
C PRO A 103 23.93 2.48 6.74
N ARG A 104 24.86 3.43 6.91
CA ARG A 104 24.53 4.83 7.23
C ARG A 104 23.80 5.52 6.09
N LEU A 105 24.30 5.39 4.86
CA LEU A 105 23.67 5.99 3.67
C LEU A 105 22.33 5.34 3.38
N ARG A 106 22.23 4.02 3.51
CA ARG A 106 20.98 3.26 3.38
C ARG A 106 19.92 3.77 4.36
N GLY A 107 20.28 3.94 5.64
CA GLY A 107 19.37 4.46 6.66
C GLY A 107 18.89 5.89 6.35
N MET A 108 19.81 6.78 5.92
CA MET A 108 19.47 8.14 5.53
C MET A 108 18.49 8.17 4.35
N LEU A 109 18.79 7.42 3.28
CA LEU A 109 17.93 7.35 2.10
C LEU A 109 16.56 6.75 2.44
N SER A 110 16.50 5.71 3.29
CA SER A 110 15.23 5.16 3.77
C SER A 110 14.38 6.22 4.46
N GLY A 111 14.98 7.06 5.29
CA GLY A 111 14.31 8.20 5.91
C GLY A 111 13.78 9.20 4.90
N VAL A 112 14.61 9.60 3.92
CA VAL A 112 14.22 10.54 2.86
C VAL A 112 13.06 10.04 2.04
N PHE A 113 13.09 8.77 1.60
CA PHE A 113 11.98 8.16 0.85
C PHE A 113 10.72 8.01 1.69
N TYR A 114 10.86 7.81 3.01
CA TYR A 114 9.71 7.63 3.90
C TYR A 114 9.06 8.95 4.34
N LEU A 115 9.74 10.09 4.23
CA LEU A 115 9.23 11.41 4.59
C LEU A 115 7.85 11.73 4.01
N PRO A 116 7.58 11.53 2.70
CA PRO A 116 6.26 11.80 2.13
C PRO A 116 5.14 11.01 2.80
N THR A 117 5.42 9.78 3.21
CA THR A 117 4.44 8.87 3.83
C THR A 117 3.98 9.38 5.20
N VAL A 118 4.87 9.97 6.00
CA VAL A 118 4.56 10.49 7.35
C VAL A 118 4.11 11.95 7.35
N THR A 119 4.24 12.65 6.22
CA THR A 119 3.81 14.04 6.09
C THR A 119 2.29 14.15 6.14
N ASN A 120 1.78 15.22 6.75
CA ASN A 120 0.34 15.48 6.83
C ASN A 120 -0.28 15.52 5.42
N LEU A 121 -1.31 14.70 5.20
CA LEU A 121 -1.97 14.56 3.90
C LEU A 121 -2.53 15.87 3.36
N VAL A 122 -3.14 16.69 4.22
CA VAL A 122 -3.75 17.97 3.79
C VAL A 122 -2.67 18.93 3.28
N ALA A 123 -1.54 19.02 3.98
CA ALA A 123 -0.41 19.86 3.54
C ALA A 123 0.14 19.38 2.17
N VAL A 124 0.28 18.07 2.00
CA VAL A 124 0.73 17.48 0.73
C VAL A 124 -0.26 17.80 -0.40
N ILE A 125 -1.57 17.62 -0.18
CA ILE A 125 -2.59 17.95 -1.18
C ILE A 125 -2.52 19.41 -1.58
N LEU A 126 -2.40 20.35 -0.63
CA LEU A 126 -2.31 21.78 -0.92
C LEU A 126 -1.05 22.11 -1.75
N ILE A 127 0.10 21.52 -1.42
CA ILE A 127 1.33 21.71 -2.21
C ILE A 127 1.13 21.17 -3.63
N PHE A 128 0.54 19.99 -3.78
CA PHE A 128 0.27 19.41 -5.10
C PHE A 128 -0.72 20.24 -5.89
N GLN A 129 -1.79 20.77 -5.27
CA GLN A 129 -2.72 21.68 -5.93
C GLN A 129 -2.02 22.92 -6.49
N LEU A 130 -1.09 23.51 -5.73
CA LEU A 130 -0.30 24.65 -6.21
C LEU A 130 0.66 24.26 -7.35
N MET A 131 1.27 23.07 -7.27
CA MET A 131 2.17 22.58 -8.33
C MET A 131 1.45 22.28 -9.64
N PHE A 132 0.22 21.75 -9.55
CA PHE A 132 -0.62 21.35 -10.67
C PHE A 132 -1.61 22.45 -11.10
N ASP A 133 -1.51 23.68 -10.56
CA ASP A 133 -2.36 24.78 -10.96
C ASP A 133 -2.16 25.13 -12.45
N GLU A 134 -3.26 25.41 -13.16
CA GLU A 134 -3.22 25.64 -14.61
C GLU A 134 -2.50 26.96 -14.97
N ASN A 135 -2.63 27.98 -14.15
CA ASN A 135 -2.13 29.32 -14.45
C ASN A 135 -0.78 29.63 -13.81
N PHE A 136 -0.62 29.22 -12.55
CA PHE A 136 0.54 29.55 -11.71
C PHE A 136 1.38 28.33 -11.32
N GLY A 137 0.95 27.12 -11.72
CA GLY A 137 1.63 25.88 -11.35
C GLY A 137 3.01 25.75 -11.99
N ILE A 138 3.97 25.29 -11.17
CA ILE A 138 5.34 25.10 -11.60
C ILE A 138 5.45 24.10 -12.77
N LEU A 139 4.55 23.13 -12.86
CA LEU A 139 4.56 22.14 -13.95
C LEU A 139 4.22 22.78 -15.29
N ASN A 140 3.18 23.61 -15.35
CA ASN A 140 2.85 24.34 -16.58
C ASN A 140 3.91 25.39 -16.92
N PHE A 141 4.52 26.03 -15.93
CA PHE A 141 5.65 26.91 -16.15
C PHE A 141 6.82 26.17 -16.84
N LEU A 142 7.17 24.98 -16.37
CA LEU A 142 8.22 24.16 -16.97
C LEU A 142 7.85 23.65 -18.37
N LEU A 143 6.60 23.23 -18.59
CA LEU A 143 6.11 22.80 -19.90
C LEU A 143 6.20 23.95 -20.93
N ASN A 144 5.72 25.13 -20.55
CA ASN A 144 5.78 26.31 -21.42
C ASN A 144 7.22 26.72 -21.74
N ALA A 145 8.16 26.61 -20.77
CA ALA A 145 9.57 26.86 -21.00
C ALA A 145 10.20 25.88 -22.01
N LEU A 146 9.63 24.69 -22.16
CA LEU A 146 10.03 23.68 -23.15
C LEU A 146 9.26 23.82 -24.48
N GLY A 147 8.39 24.84 -24.62
CA GLY A 147 7.57 25.04 -25.80
C GLY A 147 6.35 24.09 -25.90
N ILE A 148 5.98 23.45 -24.81
CA ILE A 148 4.82 22.54 -24.71
C ILE A 148 3.66 23.34 -24.08
N ASN A 149 2.48 23.22 -24.69
CA ASN A 149 1.29 23.88 -24.15
C ASN A 149 0.97 23.40 -22.72
N GLY A 150 0.47 24.30 -21.87
CA GLY A 150 0.02 23.99 -20.55
C GLY A 150 -1.11 22.96 -20.54
N VAL A 151 -1.22 22.21 -19.47
CA VAL A 151 -2.16 21.11 -19.26
C VAL A 151 -3.13 21.49 -18.14
N SER A 152 -4.41 21.16 -18.32
CA SER A 152 -5.47 21.33 -17.31
C SER A 152 -5.44 20.16 -16.30
N TRP A 153 -4.41 20.13 -15.47
CA TRP A 153 -4.09 19.01 -14.57
C TRP A 153 -5.20 18.62 -13.61
N LEU A 154 -6.02 19.57 -13.15
CA LEU A 154 -7.01 19.35 -12.10
C LEU A 154 -8.45 19.43 -12.60
N THR A 155 -8.69 20.07 -13.73
CA THR A 155 -10.03 20.34 -14.27
C THR A 155 -10.42 19.39 -15.39
N ASP A 156 -9.46 18.87 -16.16
CA ASP A 156 -9.72 17.82 -17.15
C ASP A 156 -9.86 16.43 -16.48
N PRO A 157 -10.90 15.64 -16.78
CA PRO A 157 -11.16 14.36 -16.13
C PRO A 157 -10.04 13.33 -16.28
N VAL A 158 -9.27 13.35 -17.37
CA VAL A 158 -8.16 12.41 -17.60
C VAL A 158 -6.93 12.87 -16.83
N TRP A 159 -6.58 14.17 -16.96
CA TRP A 159 -5.42 14.72 -16.30
C TRP A 159 -5.57 14.76 -14.77
N ALA A 160 -6.78 14.99 -14.25
CA ALA A 160 -7.06 14.90 -12.82
C ALA A 160 -6.78 13.51 -12.24
N LYS A 161 -7.09 12.44 -13.00
CA LYS A 161 -6.73 11.07 -12.61
C LYS A 161 -5.22 10.85 -12.63
N ILE A 162 -4.53 11.34 -13.67
CA ILE A 162 -3.07 11.24 -13.79
C ILE A 162 -2.39 11.98 -12.63
N SER A 163 -2.82 13.20 -12.32
CA SER A 163 -2.30 13.99 -11.20
C SER A 163 -2.49 13.28 -9.85
N THR A 164 -3.66 12.68 -9.65
CA THR A 164 -3.95 11.87 -8.46
C THR A 164 -3.07 10.63 -8.39
N ILE A 165 -2.85 9.92 -9.50
CA ILE A 165 -1.96 8.75 -9.58
C ILE A 165 -0.53 9.14 -9.21
N ILE A 166 -0.03 10.26 -9.73
CA ILE A 166 1.31 10.78 -9.41
C ILE A 166 1.44 11.05 -7.90
N LEU A 167 0.43 11.71 -7.30
CA LEU A 167 0.39 11.98 -5.87
C LEU A 167 0.42 10.69 -5.04
N ILE A 168 -0.43 9.71 -5.38
CA ILE A 168 -0.51 8.43 -4.68
C ILE A 168 0.82 7.67 -4.77
N ILE A 169 1.43 7.62 -5.97
CA ILE A 169 2.72 6.94 -6.17
C ILE A 169 3.80 7.62 -5.34
N TRP A 170 3.93 8.94 -5.43
CA TRP A 170 4.96 9.70 -4.71
C TRP A 170 4.82 9.54 -3.19
N ARG A 171 3.60 9.64 -2.67
CA ARG A 171 3.34 9.54 -1.23
C ARG A 171 3.56 8.12 -0.69
N GLY A 172 3.11 7.10 -1.42
CA GLY A 172 3.18 5.70 -0.99
C GLY A 172 4.54 5.04 -1.22
N MET A 173 5.35 5.58 -2.14
CA MET A 173 6.59 4.95 -2.60
C MET A 173 7.55 4.60 -1.45
N GLY A 174 7.66 5.48 -0.45
CA GLY A 174 8.57 5.27 0.68
C GLY A 174 8.23 4.02 1.51
N TYR A 175 6.96 3.76 1.75
CA TYR A 175 6.52 2.54 2.42
C TYR A 175 6.97 1.29 1.66
N TYR A 176 6.70 1.24 0.36
CA TYR A 176 7.07 0.10 -0.49
C TYR A 176 8.58 -0.08 -0.60
N VAL A 177 9.35 1.02 -0.70
CA VAL A 177 10.82 0.97 -0.74
C VAL A 177 11.40 0.37 0.54
N VAL A 178 10.99 0.88 1.70
CA VAL A 178 11.52 0.43 3.00
C VAL A 178 11.15 -1.03 3.27
N TYR A 179 9.91 -1.42 2.98
CA TYR A 179 9.45 -2.80 3.16
C TYR A 179 10.18 -3.77 2.22
N THR A 180 10.34 -3.40 0.95
CA THR A 180 11.06 -4.20 -0.06
C THR A 180 12.53 -4.34 0.31
N LEU A 181 13.16 -3.25 0.75
CA LEU A 181 14.55 -3.23 1.23
C LEU A 181 14.75 -4.19 2.41
N ALA A 182 13.87 -4.13 3.41
CA ALA A 182 13.93 -5.04 4.56
C ALA A 182 13.77 -6.50 4.12
N GLY A 183 12.90 -6.76 3.15
CA GLY A 183 12.74 -8.08 2.55
C GLY A 183 14.00 -8.58 1.84
N MET A 184 14.64 -7.74 1.04
CA MET A 184 15.87 -8.08 0.33
C MET A 184 17.05 -8.32 1.29
N MET A 185 17.13 -7.56 2.38
CA MET A 185 18.16 -7.78 3.40
C MET A 185 18.00 -9.10 4.15
N GLY A 186 16.83 -9.71 4.14
CA GLY A 186 16.56 -11.02 4.73
C GLY A 186 16.84 -12.21 3.80
N ILE A 187 17.28 -11.98 2.56
CA ILE A 187 17.67 -13.06 1.64
C ILE A 187 19.03 -13.61 2.07
N ASP A 188 19.18 -14.95 2.04
CA ASP A 188 20.42 -15.60 2.41
C ASP A 188 21.57 -15.17 1.48
N GLN A 189 22.63 -14.64 2.07
CA GLN A 189 23.81 -14.16 1.35
C GLN A 189 24.54 -15.29 0.61
N SER A 190 24.46 -16.53 1.09
CA SER A 190 25.04 -17.70 0.45
C SER A 190 24.57 -17.86 -1.00
N LEU A 191 23.31 -17.54 -1.31
CA LEU A 191 22.78 -17.60 -2.67
C LEU A 191 23.52 -16.64 -3.62
N TYR A 192 23.86 -15.45 -3.15
CA TYR A 192 24.61 -14.48 -3.94
C TYR A 192 26.10 -14.86 -4.06
N GLU A 193 26.66 -15.51 -3.06
CA GLU A 193 28.04 -16.02 -3.10
C GLU A 193 28.17 -17.16 -4.12
N TYR A 194 27.29 -18.15 -4.09
CA TYR A 194 27.23 -19.21 -5.10
C TYR A 194 27.06 -18.66 -6.52
N ALA A 195 26.16 -17.72 -6.71
CA ALA A 195 25.95 -17.07 -8.00
C ALA A 195 27.19 -16.30 -8.49
N ARG A 196 28.00 -15.74 -7.56
CA ARG A 196 29.28 -15.11 -7.95
C ARG A 196 30.31 -16.13 -8.42
N LEU A 197 30.37 -17.29 -7.77
CA LEU A 197 31.28 -18.38 -8.16
C LEU A 197 30.92 -18.92 -9.55
N GLU A 198 29.64 -18.96 -9.88
CA GLU A 198 29.11 -19.34 -11.20
C GLU A 198 29.23 -18.23 -12.25
N GLY A 199 29.81 -17.06 -11.91
CA GLY A 199 30.01 -15.93 -12.83
C GLY A 199 28.74 -15.13 -13.14
N ALA A 200 27.67 -15.25 -12.35
CA ALA A 200 26.43 -14.54 -12.57
C ALA A 200 26.60 -13.02 -12.44
N GLY A 201 26.18 -12.28 -13.47
CA GLY A 201 26.15 -10.83 -13.50
C GLY A 201 25.07 -10.23 -12.58
N TYR A 202 25.06 -8.89 -12.46
CA TYR A 202 24.12 -8.17 -11.59
C TYR A 202 22.66 -8.49 -11.95
N PHE A 203 22.27 -8.35 -13.21
CA PHE A 203 20.90 -8.60 -13.65
C PHE A 203 20.46 -10.04 -13.47
N GLN A 204 21.36 -11.01 -13.71
CA GLN A 204 21.06 -12.42 -13.47
C GLN A 204 20.73 -12.67 -12.00
N LYS A 205 21.50 -12.10 -11.06
CA LYS A 205 21.20 -12.20 -9.62
C LYS A 205 19.85 -11.55 -9.26
N GLN A 206 19.51 -10.40 -9.87
CA GLN A 206 18.23 -9.77 -9.63
C GLN A 206 17.04 -10.61 -10.12
N PHE A 207 17.11 -11.17 -11.34
CA PHE A 207 15.99 -11.92 -11.91
C PHE A 207 15.88 -13.36 -11.41
N TYR A 208 17.00 -14.03 -11.12
CA TYR A 208 16.97 -15.45 -10.74
C TYR A 208 17.06 -15.71 -9.23
N ILE A 209 17.51 -14.73 -8.44
CA ILE A 209 17.61 -14.88 -6.97
C ILE A 209 16.69 -13.88 -6.27
N THR A 210 16.95 -12.57 -6.48
CA THR A 210 16.26 -11.52 -5.71
C THR A 210 14.76 -11.50 -5.99
N LEU A 211 14.36 -11.40 -7.24
CA LEU A 211 12.95 -11.30 -7.61
C LEU A 211 12.13 -12.53 -7.21
N PRO A 212 12.55 -13.77 -7.49
CA PRO A 212 11.80 -14.96 -7.02
C PRO A 212 11.70 -15.05 -5.50
N SER A 213 12.79 -14.73 -4.78
CA SER A 213 12.80 -14.72 -3.31
C SER A 213 11.89 -13.65 -2.71
N MET A 214 11.70 -12.54 -3.43
CA MET A 214 10.85 -11.43 -3.02
C MET A 214 9.39 -11.58 -3.44
N LEU A 215 9.08 -12.44 -4.43
CA LEU A 215 7.74 -12.56 -5.00
C LEU A 215 6.63 -12.77 -3.96
N PRO A 216 6.77 -13.67 -2.96
CA PRO A 216 5.74 -13.84 -1.92
C PRO A 216 5.50 -12.55 -1.10
N ARG A 217 6.58 -11.79 -0.83
CA ARG A 217 6.50 -10.53 -0.08
C ARG A 217 5.88 -9.40 -0.92
N LEU A 218 6.22 -9.33 -2.21
CA LEU A 218 5.63 -8.37 -3.14
C LEU A 218 4.14 -8.64 -3.34
N LEU A 219 3.74 -9.92 -3.46
CA LEU A 219 2.33 -10.30 -3.50
C LEU A 219 1.61 -9.93 -2.20
N PHE A 220 2.21 -10.19 -1.04
CA PHE A 220 1.62 -9.76 0.24
C PHE A 220 1.42 -8.24 0.29
N GLN A 221 2.40 -7.44 -0.15
CA GLN A 221 2.26 -5.98 -0.25
C GLN A 221 1.12 -5.58 -1.19
N ALA A 222 0.93 -6.30 -2.30
CA ALA A 222 -0.12 -6.03 -3.27
C ALA A 222 -1.54 -6.22 -2.70
N PHE A 223 -1.71 -7.13 -1.73
CA PHE A 223 -3.01 -7.39 -1.10
C PHE A 223 -3.22 -6.65 0.23
N SER A 224 -2.16 -6.10 0.83
CA SER A 224 -2.23 -5.43 2.14
C SER A 224 -2.14 -3.90 2.07
N GLY A 225 -1.79 -3.34 0.92
CA GLY A 225 -1.76 -1.89 0.65
C GLY A 225 -2.99 -1.46 -0.07
#